data_7a4f7545342f3ab4909f8702590ff8c4
#
_entry.id   7a4f7545342f3ab4909f8702590ff8c4
#
_cell.length_a   1.000
_cell.length_b   1.000
_cell.length_c   1.000
_cell.angle_alpha   90.00
_cell.angle_beta   90.00
_cell.angle_gamma   90.00
#
_symmetry.space_group_name_H-M   'P 1'
#
loop_
_entity.id
_entity.type
_entity.pdbx_description
1 polymer ?
#
loop_
_entity_poly.entity_id
_entity_poly.type
_entity_poly.pdbx_seq_one_letter_code
_entity_poly.pdbx_strand_id
1 'polypeptide(L)'
;AAGNNNAASTSTDNTVTYDTSGPIVTIGAPSATITSAGPVNFPITIADGTTFNLTVGDITIITTGTATGAVTVTNGNTANPTVTITAITGNGTIAISIAAGVASDGSGNTSPAAGPSTTFIVDNTGPIVTASAPANTATVTGPTQLTVTYNEDVKNDGLGGAANNVINYLLVEAGVNTTFDTVSCLGGAVADDTIIAINTATYANNSGSGPFVATLDINGGIPLPVGTYQLYVCGTTSIENLANLELNDGLADTIIRFTVIAGASGAGGGDTQRANAVPATGFPQGMPTTLPLQPVEKSYTATTMWVEIPRLGVKMNIVGIPQTKDGWDVSWLGREAGWLNGTAFPTWQGNSVLTGHVWTETNKPGPFNKLKDLQYGDQIKIHAFDQVFIYEIRESALISSTDTKSMMKHEEKTWLTLITCEGFNAKTGGYLYRRMARAVLVSVIADK
;
A
#
# COMPACT_ATOMS: atom_id res chain seq x y z
N ALA A 1 37.92 -61.89 77.56
CA ALA A 1 37.37 -61.25 76.37
C ALA A 1 36.54 -60.07 76.85
N ALA A 2 36.96 -58.83 76.55
CA ALA A 2 36.18 -57.64 76.81
C ALA A 2 35.13 -57.53 75.71
N GLY A 3 33.85 -57.81 76.09
CA GLY A 3 32.72 -57.60 75.18
C GLY A 3 32.50 -56.12 74.95
N ASN A 4 32.83 -55.64 73.76
CA ASN A 4 32.50 -54.31 73.31
C ASN A 4 31.08 -54.36 72.68
N ASN A 5 30.09 -54.03 73.52
CA ASN A 5 28.72 -53.87 72.99
C ASN A 5 28.60 -52.53 72.26
N ASN A 6 28.55 -52.61 70.97
CA ASN A 6 28.11 -51.45 70.21
C ASN A 6 26.68 -51.12 70.67
N ALA A 7 26.45 -49.89 71.05
CA ALA A 7 25.11 -49.38 71.24
C ALA A 7 24.34 -49.51 69.88
N ALA A 8 23.10 -49.98 69.97
CA ALA A 8 22.28 -50.03 68.78
C ALA A 8 22.13 -48.64 68.20
N SER A 9 22.20 -48.50 66.86
CA SER A 9 21.98 -47.28 66.18
C SER A 9 20.56 -46.75 66.53
N THR A 10 20.53 -45.51 67.00
CA THR A 10 19.25 -44.81 67.30
C THR A 10 18.65 -44.15 66.06
N SER A 11 19.25 -44.40 64.89
CA SER A 11 18.70 -43.93 63.64
C SER A 11 17.43 -44.71 63.29
N THR A 12 16.31 -44.02 63.15
CA THR A 12 15.00 -44.60 62.75
C THR A 12 14.87 -44.68 61.27
N ASP A 13 15.83 -44.13 60.48
CA ASP A 13 15.85 -44.11 59.04
C ASP A 13 17.07 -44.84 58.49
N ASN A 14 16.85 -45.97 57.85
CA ASN A 14 17.85 -46.79 57.17
C ASN A 14 18.02 -46.47 55.72
N THR A 15 17.41 -45.38 55.26
CA THR A 15 17.49 -44.95 53.86
C THR A 15 18.55 -43.86 53.71
N VAL A 16 19.42 -44.03 52.73
CA VAL A 16 20.34 -43.01 52.25
C VAL A 16 19.85 -42.55 50.89
N THR A 17 19.40 -41.34 50.81
CA THR A 17 19.08 -40.75 49.52
C THR A 17 20.38 -40.32 48.82
N TYR A 18 20.65 -40.91 47.67
CA TYR A 18 21.83 -40.56 46.85
C TYR A 18 21.36 -39.73 45.69
N ASP A 19 21.70 -38.44 45.67
CA ASP A 19 21.39 -37.50 44.62
C ASP A 19 22.62 -37.21 43.78
N THR A 20 22.50 -37.47 42.47
CA THR A 20 23.55 -37.24 41.46
C THR A 20 23.16 -36.18 40.43
N SER A 21 22.01 -35.56 40.58
CA SER A 21 21.45 -34.62 39.63
C SER A 21 21.85 -33.20 40.08
N GLY A 22 22.61 -32.49 39.28
CA GLY A 22 22.95 -31.07 39.56
C GLY A 22 21.81 -30.14 39.10
N PRO A 23 21.84 -28.87 39.57
CA PRO A 23 20.87 -27.84 39.16
C PRO A 23 20.82 -27.65 37.66
N ILE A 24 19.62 -27.35 37.15
CA ILE A 24 19.38 -27.10 35.71
C ILE A 24 19.32 -25.61 35.46
N VAL A 25 20.22 -25.12 34.59
CA VAL A 25 20.23 -23.71 34.12
C VAL A 25 19.52 -23.61 32.79
N THR A 26 18.50 -22.75 32.71
CA THR A 26 17.75 -22.46 31.50
C THR A 26 17.94 -21.00 31.15
N ILE A 27 18.33 -20.74 29.87
CA ILE A 27 18.42 -19.40 29.29
C ILE A 27 17.11 -19.10 28.59
N GLY A 28 16.38 -18.10 29.05
CA GLY A 28 15.14 -17.63 28.38
C GLY A 28 15.41 -16.87 27.08
N ALA A 29 14.35 -16.56 26.37
CA ALA A 29 14.44 -15.78 25.13
C ALA A 29 14.96 -14.36 25.39
N PRO A 30 15.70 -13.76 24.45
CA PRO A 30 16.12 -12.36 24.54
C PRO A 30 14.92 -11.42 24.56
N SER A 31 15.05 -10.30 25.26
CA SER A 31 13.99 -9.28 25.39
C SER A 31 13.68 -8.54 24.07
N ALA A 32 14.53 -8.68 23.06
CA ALA A 32 14.32 -8.17 21.71
C ALA A 32 14.86 -9.19 20.70
N THR A 33 14.20 -9.30 19.55
CA THR A 33 14.63 -10.16 18.43
C THR A 33 15.56 -9.44 17.48
N ILE A 34 15.49 -8.09 17.44
CA ILE A 34 16.35 -7.21 16.65
C ILE A 34 16.53 -5.88 17.40
N THR A 35 17.72 -5.28 17.29
CA THR A 35 18.03 -3.98 17.90
C THR A 35 19.22 -3.34 17.20
N SER A 36 19.30 -1.99 17.26
CA SER A 36 20.49 -1.23 16.87
C SER A 36 21.41 -0.88 18.06
N ALA A 37 20.89 -0.84 19.29
CA ALA A 37 21.65 -0.33 20.44
C ALA A 37 21.56 -1.17 21.72
N GLY A 38 20.46 -1.86 21.97
CA GLY A 38 20.19 -2.53 23.26
C GLY A 38 19.68 -1.56 24.34
N PRO A 39 19.63 -1.97 25.64
CA PRO A 39 20.09 -3.27 26.17
C PRO A 39 19.19 -4.45 25.79
N VAL A 40 19.72 -5.65 25.70
CA VAL A 40 18.99 -6.90 25.53
C VAL A 40 19.19 -7.80 26.73
N ASN A 41 18.08 -8.24 27.32
CA ASN A 41 18.07 -9.05 28.55
C ASN A 41 17.76 -10.50 28.21
N PHE A 42 18.49 -11.42 28.85
CA PHE A 42 18.20 -12.84 28.87
C PHE A 42 17.81 -13.21 30.32
N PRO A 43 16.55 -13.54 30.61
CA PRO A 43 16.16 -14.08 31.91
C PRO A 43 16.71 -15.48 32.04
N ILE A 44 17.36 -15.76 33.20
CA ILE A 44 17.92 -17.08 33.53
C ILE A 44 17.05 -17.70 34.63
N THR A 45 16.83 -18.99 34.55
CA THR A 45 16.15 -19.76 35.60
C THR A 45 17.03 -20.91 35.99
N ILE A 46 17.30 -21.07 37.32
CA ILE A 46 18.09 -22.15 37.88
C ILE A 46 17.19 -22.98 38.80
N ALA A 47 16.86 -24.19 38.36
CA ALA A 47 16.04 -25.13 39.13
C ALA A 47 16.91 -26.04 39.97
N ASP A 48 16.40 -26.47 41.12
CA ASP A 48 17.02 -27.43 42.05
C ASP A 48 18.36 -26.98 42.65
N GLY A 49 18.69 -25.67 42.59
CA GLY A 49 19.85 -25.08 43.18
C GLY A 49 19.63 -24.56 44.62
N THR A 50 20.61 -24.68 45.48
CA THR A 50 20.66 -24.10 46.83
C THR A 50 21.70 -23.01 46.97
N THR A 51 22.72 -23.02 46.11
CA THR A 51 23.78 -22.01 46.04
C THR A 51 23.90 -21.51 44.61
N PHE A 52 24.00 -20.19 44.42
CA PHE A 52 24.04 -19.53 43.12
C PHE A 52 25.21 -18.54 43.06
N ASN A 53 25.97 -18.57 41.97
CA ASN A 53 27.12 -17.69 41.76
C ASN A 53 27.36 -17.46 40.26
N LEU A 54 26.37 -16.89 39.58
CA LEU A 54 26.52 -16.49 38.18
C LEU A 54 27.19 -15.12 38.10
N THR A 55 28.34 -15.07 37.46
CA THR A 55 29.12 -13.84 37.26
C THR A 55 29.30 -13.52 35.76
N VAL A 56 29.82 -12.34 35.45
CA VAL A 56 30.15 -11.95 34.06
C VAL A 56 31.18 -12.91 33.43
N GLY A 57 32.11 -13.44 34.27
CA GLY A 57 33.15 -14.38 33.81
C GLY A 57 32.62 -15.74 33.34
N ASP A 58 31.39 -16.08 33.72
CA ASP A 58 30.74 -17.35 33.35
C ASP A 58 29.97 -17.24 32.02
N ILE A 59 29.88 -16.04 31.45
CA ILE A 59 29.12 -15.77 30.22
C ILE A 59 30.04 -15.70 29.01
N THR A 60 29.76 -16.52 28.00
CA THR A 60 30.39 -16.41 26.68
C THR A 60 29.39 -15.79 25.71
N ILE A 61 29.75 -14.66 25.08
CA ILE A 61 29.02 -14.07 23.99
C ILE A 61 29.42 -14.80 22.70
N ILE A 62 28.42 -15.22 21.93
CA ILE A 62 28.59 -15.86 20.63
C ILE A 62 28.06 -14.88 19.58
N THR A 63 28.93 -14.39 18.70
CA THR A 63 28.58 -13.37 17.71
C THR A 63 28.80 -13.86 16.29
N THR A 64 28.05 -13.26 15.35
CA THR A 64 28.29 -13.37 13.91
C THR A 64 28.48 -11.98 13.31
N GLY A 65 29.03 -11.91 12.09
CA GLY A 65 29.28 -10.63 11.42
C GLY A 65 30.23 -9.74 12.19
N THR A 66 29.86 -8.47 12.35
CA THR A 66 30.61 -7.46 13.12
C THR A 66 29.95 -7.12 14.46
N ALA A 67 28.91 -7.85 14.85
CA ALA A 67 28.17 -7.60 16.08
C ALA A 67 29.05 -7.76 17.32
N THR A 68 28.99 -6.80 18.24
CA THR A 68 29.68 -6.82 19.53
C THR A 68 28.74 -6.36 20.64
N GLY A 69 29.12 -6.66 21.90
CA GLY A 69 28.39 -6.20 23.08
C GLY A 69 29.16 -6.45 24.35
N ALA A 70 28.78 -5.81 25.44
CA ALA A 70 29.32 -6.01 26.77
C ALA A 70 28.28 -6.71 27.65
N VAL A 71 28.77 -7.61 28.55
CA VAL A 71 27.90 -8.38 29.46
C VAL A 71 27.82 -7.71 30.82
N THR A 72 26.64 -7.70 31.39
CA THR A 72 26.41 -7.46 32.82
C THR A 72 25.48 -8.55 33.37
N VAL A 73 25.63 -8.88 34.64
CA VAL A 73 24.80 -9.86 35.36
C VAL A 73 24.18 -9.17 36.57
N THR A 74 22.89 -9.32 36.74
CA THR A 74 22.16 -8.87 37.92
C THR A 74 21.51 -10.07 38.61
N ASN A 75 21.38 -10.01 39.94
CA ASN A 75 20.83 -11.08 40.77
C ASN A 75 21.56 -12.44 40.61
N GLY A 76 22.85 -12.42 40.27
CA GLY A 76 23.66 -13.64 40.02
C GLY A 76 23.76 -14.61 41.20
N ASN A 77 23.41 -14.17 42.41
CA ASN A 77 23.34 -14.97 43.63
C ASN A 77 21.93 -15.51 43.95
N THR A 78 21.03 -15.56 43.01
CA THR A 78 19.64 -16.02 43.15
C THR A 78 19.30 -17.07 42.09
N ALA A 79 18.15 -17.74 42.24
CA ALA A 79 17.63 -18.71 41.26
C ALA A 79 17.16 -18.08 39.96
N ASN A 80 16.98 -16.75 39.90
CA ASN A 80 16.48 -16.02 38.74
C ASN A 80 17.37 -14.81 38.39
N PRO A 81 18.59 -15.03 37.94
CA PRO A 81 19.46 -13.96 37.49
C PRO A 81 19.02 -13.43 36.10
N THR A 82 19.54 -12.25 35.74
CA THR A 82 19.38 -11.70 34.41
C THR A 82 20.76 -11.38 33.84
N VAL A 83 21.02 -11.88 32.64
CA VAL A 83 22.16 -11.49 31.81
C VAL A 83 21.72 -10.40 30.85
N THR A 84 22.43 -9.28 30.87
CA THR A 84 22.10 -8.13 30.00
C THR A 84 23.28 -7.85 29.06
N ILE A 85 23.00 -7.76 27.77
CA ILE A 85 23.96 -7.31 26.75
C ILE A 85 23.76 -5.81 26.54
N THR A 86 24.82 -5.04 26.73
CA THR A 86 24.88 -3.57 26.58
C THR A 86 25.96 -3.17 25.60
N ALA A 87 26.04 -1.88 25.25
CA ALA A 87 27.06 -1.34 24.33
C ALA A 87 27.09 -2.13 23.00
N ILE A 88 25.91 -2.46 22.48
CA ILE A 88 25.76 -3.26 21.28
C ILE A 88 26.14 -2.40 20.07
N THR A 89 27.00 -2.94 19.19
CA THR A 89 27.43 -2.26 17.94
C THR A 89 27.65 -3.27 16.83
N GLY A 90 27.81 -2.80 15.59
CA GLY A 90 28.05 -3.62 14.39
C GLY A 90 26.78 -4.26 13.86
N ASN A 91 26.92 -5.21 12.95
CA ASN A 91 25.81 -5.94 12.30
C ASN A 91 26.07 -7.45 12.41
N GLY A 92 25.01 -8.23 12.70
CA GLY A 92 25.10 -9.66 12.82
C GLY A 92 24.13 -10.22 13.85
N THR A 93 24.53 -11.27 14.57
CA THR A 93 23.70 -11.88 15.62
C THR A 93 24.48 -12.04 16.91
N ILE A 94 23.78 -12.02 18.05
CA ILE A 94 24.34 -12.31 19.36
C ILE A 94 23.51 -13.40 20.03
N ALA A 95 24.20 -14.37 20.62
CA ALA A 95 23.70 -15.36 21.58
C ALA A 95 24.63 -15.43 22.79
N ILE A 96 24.18 -16.10 23.84
CA ILE A 96 25.00 -16.34 25.02
C ILE A 96 25.07 -17.83 25.40
N SER A 97 26.17 -18.23 26.04
CA SER A 97 26.28 -19.49 26.75
C SER A 97 26.75 -19.24 28.18
N ILE A 98 26.37 -20.12 29.08
CA ILE A 98 26.73 -20.07 30.52
C ILE A 98 27.60 -21.26 30.83
N ALA A 99 28.72 -21.01 31.52
CA ALA A 99 29.66 -22.05 31.96
C ALA A 99 29.02 -23.02 32.98
N ALA A 100 29.59 -24.19 33.13
CA ALA A 100 29.22 -25.12 34.19
C ALA A 100 29.63 -24.60 35.59
N GLY A 101 28.90 -25.03 36.62
CA GLY A 101 29.30 -24.75 38.02
C GLY A 101 28.76 -23.44 38.59
N VAL A 102 27.84 -22.74 37.89
CA VAL A 102 27.23 -21.48 38.36
C VAL A 102 26.19 -21.69 39.47
N ALA A 103 25.82 -22.92 39.76
CA ALA A 103 24.94 -23.29 40.87
C ALA A 103 25.31 -24.66 41.44
N SER A 104 24.99 -24.91 42.70
CA SER A 104 25.04 -26.23 43.32
C SER A 104 23.77 -26.52 44.12
N ASP A 105 23.46 -27.82 44.29
CA ASP A 105 22.40 -28.30 45.14
C ASP A 105 22.87 -28.55 46.58
N GLY A 106 21.98 -29.05 47.45
CA GLY A 106 22.29 -29.41 48.83
C GLY A 106 23.19 -30.66 48.96
N SER A 107 23.33 -31.44 47.90
CA SER A 107 24.15 -32.67 47.84
C SER A 107 25.56 -32.40 47.30
N GLY A 108 25.83 -31.17 46.83
CA GLY A 108 27.13 -30.75 46.29
C GLY A 108 27.29 -30.97 44.78
N ASN A 109 26.23 -31.40 44.07
CA ASN A 109 26.27 -31.49 42.60
C ASN A 109 26.22 -30.11 42.00
N THR A 110 26.99 -29.87 40.93
CA THR A 110 27.06 -28.58 40.24
C THR A 110 26.29 -28.60 38.92
N SER A 111 25.82 -27.42 38.51
CA SER A 111 25.10 -27.26 37.25
C SER A 111 25.98 -27.55 36.03
N PRO A 112 25.47 -28.24 34.98
CA PRO A 112 26.14 -28.31 33.69
C PRO A 112 26.15 -26.94 32.99
N ALA A 113 26.93 -26.80 31.91
CA ALA A 113 26.90 -25.64 31.05
C ALA A 113 25.54 -25.55 30.35
N ALA A 114 25.09 -24.32 30.07
CA ALA A 114 23.84 -24.06 29.37
C ALA A 114 24.06 -23.20 28.12
N GLY A 115 23.24 -23.44 27.09
CA GLY A 115 23.27 -22.70 25.86
C GLY A 115 23.80 -23.49 24.66
N PRO A 116 24.00 -22.84 23.49
CA PRO A 116 23.71 -21.42 23.25
C PRO A 116 22.23 -21.06 23.38
N SER A 117 21.94 -19.82 23.73
CA SER A 117 20.60 -19.25 23.72
C SER A 117 20.04 -19.11 22.30
N THR A 118 18.79 -18.77 22.18
CA THR A 118 18.28 -18.15 20.94
C THR A 118 19.03 -16.86 20.64
N THR A 119 19.24 -16.58 19.35
CA THR A 119 19.94 -15.37 18.90
C THR A 119 18.99 -14.17 18.81
N PHE A 120 19.52 -12.96 18.93
CA PHE A 120 18.90 -11.75 18.42
C PHE A 120 19.79 -11.10 17.36
N ILE A 121 19.17 -10.30 16.48
CA ILE A 121 19.85 -9.60 15.40
C ILE A 121 20.31 -8.23 15.91
N VAL A 122 21.55 -7.88 15.58
CA VAL A 122 22.10 -6.53 15.72
C VAL A 122 22.15 -5.91 14.34
N ASP A 123 21.48 -4.79 14.17
CA ASP A 123 21.41 -4.06 12.91
C ASP A 123 21.62 -2.56 13.17
N ASN A 124 22.69 -2.04 12.63
CA ASN A 124 23.12 -0.63 12.76
C ASN A 124 23.21 0.08 11.41
N THR A 125 22.53 -0.44 10.40
CA THR A 125 22.44 0.19 9.08
C THR A 125 20.98 0.45 8.72
N GLY A 126 20.68 1.64 8.25
CA GLY A 126 19.35 1.95 7.74
C GLY A 126 19.07 1.26 6.40
N PRO A 127 17.80 1.02 6.06
CA PRO A 127 17.43 0.42 4.79
C PRO A 127 17.80 1.35 3.62
N ILE A 128 18.02 0.75 2.45
CA ILE A 128 18.22 1.49 1.20
C ILE A 128 17.31 0.95 0.11
N VAL A 129 16.94 1.79 -0.86
CA VAL A 129 16.23 1.36 -2.06
C VAL A 129 17.23 0.74 -3.04
N THR A 130 16.98 -0.52 -3.43
CA THR A 130 17.84 -1.28 -4.35
C THR A 130 17.28 -1.33 -5.77
N ALA A 131 15.95 -1.23 -5.92
CA ALA A 131 15.30 -1.26 -7.22
C ALA A 131 13.96 -0.52 -7.17
N SER A 132 13.45 -0.15 -8.34
CA SER A 132 12.12 0.40 -8.52
C SER A 132 11.53 0.01 -9.87
N ALA A 133 10.20 0.04 -9.97
CA ALA A 133 9.51 0.01 -11.24
C ALA A 133 8.50 1.17 -11.30
N PRO A 134 8.64 2.09 -12.27
CA PRO A 134 9.71 2.19 -13.26
C PRO A 134 11.10 2.34 -12.62
N ALA A 135 12.13 1.83 -13.30
CA ALA A 135 13.51 2.03 -12.87
C ALA A 135 13.91 3.51 -12.98
N ASN A 136 14.88 3.95 -12.17
CA ASN A 136 15.38 5.30 -12.28
C ASN A 136 15.86 5.62 -13.70
N THR A 137 15.46 6.76 -14.24
CA THR A 137 15.67 7.24 -15.61
C THR A 137 14.97 6.43 -16.71
N ALA A 138 14.06 5.51 -16.34
CA ALA A 138 13.32 4.71 -17.32
C ALA A 138 12.37 5.58 -18.16
N THR A 139 12.12 5.11 -19.38
CA THR A 139 11.04 5.62 -20.24
C THR A 139 9.97 4.53 -20.32
N VAL A 140 8.74 4.85 -19.94
CA VAL A 140 7.63 3.88 -19.81
C VAL A 140 6.35 4.44 -20.43
N THR A 141 5.39 3.57 -20.69
CA THR A 141 4.01 3.95 -20.99
C THR A 141 3.23 4.03 -19.68
N GLY A 142 2.32 4.98 -19.53
CA GLY A 142 1.65 5.39 -18.31
C GLY A 142 1.42 4.31 -17.24
N PRO A 143 2.23 4.24 -16.21
CA PRO A 143 2.01 3.29 -15.11
C PRO A 143 0.83 3.73 -14.26
N THR A 144 0.13 2.77 -13.67
CA THR A 144 -0.92 2.96 -12.64
C THR A 144 -0.42 2.57 -11.25
N GLN A 145 0.72 1.90 -11.22
CA GLN A 145 1.41 1.47 -10.00
C GLN A 145 2.89 1.75 -10.11
N LEU A 146 3.52 2.00 -8.98
CA LEU A 146 4.97 2.06 -8.83
C LEU A 146 5.39 1.03 -7.79
N THR A 147 6.59 0.48 -7.92
CA THR A 147 7.16 -0.39 -6.89
C THR A 147 8.51 0.13 -6.42
N VAL A 148 8.80 -0.08 -5.14
CA VAL A 148 10.06 0.23 -4.48
C VAL A 148 10.54 -1.01 -3.77
N THR A 149 11.77 -1.45 -4.04
CA THR A 149 12.38 -2.62 -3.41
C THR A 149 13.49 -2.17 -2.47
N TYR A 150 13.45 -2.66 -1.25
CA TYR A 150 14.45 -2.40 -0.21
C TYR A 150 15.46 -3.56 -0.11
N ASN A 151 16.64 -3.28 0.46
CA ASN A 151 17.67 -4.29 0.71
C ASN A 151 17.32 -5.21 1.90
N GLU A 152 16.46 -4.76 2.80
CA GLU A 152 16.09 -5.41 4.06
C GLU A 152 14.62 -5.17 4.40
N ASP A 153 14.13 -5.84 5.45
CA ASP A 153 12.76 -5.71 5.92
C ASP A 153 12.54 -4.35 6.62
N VAL A 154 11.46 -3.68 6.26
CA VAL A 154 11.07 -2.38 6.81
C VAL A 154 9.72 -2.50 7.53
N LYS A 155 9.39 -1.53 8.37
CA LYS A 155 8.11 -1.51 9.10
C LYS A 155 6.91 -1.56 8.18
N ASN A 156 5.86 -2.26 8.64
CA ASN A 156 4.62 -2.53 7.89
C ASN A 156 3.38 -2.43 8.79
N ASP A 157 3.39 -1.54 9.73
CA ASP A 157 2.32 -1.37 10.73
C ASP A 157 1.33 -0.22 10.39
N GLY A 158 1.52 0.45 9.25
CA GLY A 158 0.71 1.58 8.81
C GLY A 158 1.00 2.89 9.54
N LEU A 159 1.97 2.89 10.48
CA LEU A 159 2.36 4.07 11.26
C LEU A 159 3.40 4.93 10.52
N GLY A 160 3.88 5.98 11.15
CA GLY A 160 4.76 6.99 10.54
C GLY A 160 5.99 6.43 9.83
N GLY A 161 6.64 5.40 10.38
CA GLY A 161 7.85 4.79 9.80
C GLY A 161 7.60 3.62 8.83
N ALA A 162 6.36 3.31 8.49
CA ALA A 162 6.02 2.10 7.74
C ALA A 162 6.02 2.29 6.23
N ALA A 163 6.55 1.32 5.49
CA ALA A 163 6.54 1.31 4.02
C ALA A 163 5.12 1.20 3.42
N ASN A 164 4.14 0.73 4.18
CA ASN A 164 2.73 0.71 3.76
C ASN A 164 1.96 1.99 4.12
N ASN A 165 2.64 3.06 4.52
CA ASN A 165 2.03 4.36 4.75
C ASN A 165 2.34 5.32 3.60
N VAL A 166 1.29 5.84 2.94
CA VAL A 166 1.42 6.71 1.75
C VAL A 166 2.16 8.02 2.02
N ILE A 167 2.16 8.50 3.26
CA ILE A 167 2.86 9.75 3.63
C ILE A 167 4.39 9.67 3.47
N ASN A 168 4.92 8.46 3.37
CA ASN A 168 6.35 8.18 3.22
C ASN A 168 6.82 8.22 1.76
N TYR A 169 5.94 8.68 0.86
CA TYR A 169 6.22 8.82 -0.57
C TYR A 169 5.65 10.13 -1.09
N LEU A 170 6.39 10.79 -1.97
CA LEU A 170 5.92 11.98 -2.67
C LEU A 170 6.17 11.79 -4.17
N LEU A 171 5.10 11.77 -4.96
CA LEU A 171 5.18 11.71 -6.42
C LEU A 171 4.82 13.07 -7.01
N VAL A 172 5.71 13.63 -7.81
CA VAL A 172 5.50 14.91 -8.50
C VAL A 172 5.72 14.76 -10.00
N GLU A 173 4.98 15.56 -10.77
CA GLU A 173 5.23 15.83 -12.17
C GLU A 173 5.95 17.18 -12.30
N ALA A 174 6.96 17.24 -13.15
CA ALA A 174 7.63 18.51 -13.47
C ALA A 174 6.62 19.47 -14.10
N GLY A 175 6.59 20.67 -13.58
CA GLY A 175 5.67 21.72 -14.02
C GLY A 175 5.94 22.26 -15.43
N VAL A 176 5.37 23.41 -15.71
CA VAL A 176 5.49 24.08 -17.05
C VAL A 176 6.92 24.46 -17.41
N ASN A 177 7.79 24.65 -16.42
CA ASN A 177 9.22 24.91 -16.61
C ASN A 177 10.04 23.67 -16.98
N THR A 178 9.41 22.46 -16.92
CA THR A 178 10.01 21.13 -17.22
C THR A 178 11.17 20.73 -16.30
N THR A 179 11.34 21.42 -15.18
CA THR A 179 12.35 21.10 -14.13
C THR A 179 11.63 20.71 -12.85
N PHE A 180 12.30 19.98 -11.97
CA PHE A 180 11.79 19.69 -10.63
C PHE A 180 12.33 20.74 -9.66
N ASP A 181 11.43 21.55 -9.10
CA ASP A 181 11.72 22.52 -8.05
C ASP A 181 11.63 21.88 -6.65
N THR A 182 10.89 20.80 -6.52
CA THR A 182 10.81 19.97 -5.32
C THR A 182 12.13 19.24 -5.09
N VAL A 183 12.66 19.30 -3.88
CA VAL A 183 14.00 18.75 -3.56
C VAL A 183 13.95 17.62 -2.51
N SER A 184 12.91 17.55 -1.71
CA SER A 184 12.74 16.50 -0.70
C SER A 184 11.28 16.36 -0.25
N CYS A 185 10.98 15.27 0.48
CA CYS A 185 9.69 15.09 1.14
C CYS A 185 9.40 16.18 2.19
N LEU A 186 10.44 16.71 2.83
CA LEU A 186 10.32 17.61 4.00
C LEU A 186 9.58 18.91 3.68
N GLY A 187 9.71 19.42 2.44
CA GLY A 187 9.08 20.66 2.00
C GLY A 187 7.77 20.45 1.23
N GLY A 188 7.45 19.20 0.88
CA GLY A 188 6.38 18.91 -0.07
C GLY A 188 6.69 19.46 -1.47
N ALA A 189 5.70 19.40 -2.37
CA ALA A 189 5.86 19.95 -3.70
C ALA A 189 5.91 21.50 -3.65
N VAL A 190 6.80 22.08 -4.44
CA VAL A 190 7.04 23.53 -4.52
C VAL A 190 6.95 24.06 -5.95
N ALA A 191 6.76 25.37 -6.08
CA ALA A 191 6.64 26.08 -7.34
C ALA A 191 5.51 25.53 -8.23
N ASP A 192 5.83 25.19 -9.48
CA ASP A 192 4.87 24.69 -10.46
C ASP A 192 4.85 23.15 -10.55
N ASP A 193 5.64 22.44 -9.73
CA ASP A 193 5.56 20.98 -9.63
C ASP A 193 4.17 20.53 -9.16
N THR A 194 3.61 19.54 -9.83
CA THR A 194 2.27 19.03 -9.55
C THR A 194 2.34 17.73 -8.77
N ILE A 195 1.67 17.67 -7.59
CA ILE A 195 1.56 16.44 -6.81
C ILE A 195 0.63 15.46 -7.53
N ILE A 196 1.10 14.23 -7.70
CA ILE A 196 0.31 13.09 -8.14
C ILE A 196 -0.11 12.28 -6.91
N ALA A 197 -1.41 12.01 -6.79
CA ALA A 197 -1.92 11.26 -5.65
C ALA A 197 -1.35 9.84 -5.59
N ILE A 198 -0.86 9.44 -4.42
CA ILE A 198 -0.59 8.04 -4.07
C ILE A 198 -1.78 7.59 -3.24
N ASN A 199 -2.59 6.68 -3.79
CA ASN A 199 -3.87 6.29 -3.23
C ASN A 199 -3.74 5.25 -2.14
N THR A 200 -2.88 4.25 -2.37
CA THR A 200 -2.55 3.20 -1.41
C THR A 200 -1.07 2.85 -1.49
N ALA A 201 -0.54 2.38 -0.39
CA ALA A 201 0.75 1.73 -0.31
C ALA A 201 0.57 0.37 0.36
N THR A 202 1.04 -0.68 -0.27
CA THR A 202 1.08 -2.03 0.30
C THR A 202 2.51 -2.51 0.37
N TYR A 203 2.81 -3.38 1.32
CA TYR A 203 4.17 -3.88 1.49
C TYR A 203 4.16 -5.40 1.62
N ALA A 204 5.09 -6.06 0.95
CA ALA A 204 5.33 -7.49 1.01
C ALA A 204 6.78 -7.77 1.40
N ASN A 205 6.96 -8.60 2.45
CA ASN A 205 8.28 -9.02 2.93
C ASN A 205 8.55 -10.52 2.72
N ASN A 206 7.60 -11.26 2.12
CA ASN A 206 7.70 -12.70 1.85
C ASN A 206 8.16 -13.50 3.08
N SER A 207 7.49 -13.29 4.21
CA SER A 207 7.80 -13.91 5.50
C SER A 207 9.25 -13.63 5.99
N GLY A 208 9.76 -12.43 5.72
CA GLY A 208 11.09 -11.98 6.12
C GLY A 208 12.24 -12.47 5.25
N SER A 209 11.93 -13.12 4.12
CA SER A 209 12.98 -13.64 3.20
C SER A 209 13.21 -12.75 1.97
N GLY A 210 12.38 -11.69 1.81
CA GLY A 210 12.41 -10.82 0.62
C GLY A 210 11.93 -11.52 -0.68
N PRO A 211 11.84 -10.79 -1.78
CA PRO A 211 12.14 -9.37 -1.87
C PRO A 211 11.21 -8.51 -1.02
N PHE A 212 11.75 -7.40 -0.50
CA PHE A 212 11.06 -6.45 0.36
C PHE A 212 10.50 -5.33 -0.51
N VAL A 213 9.21 -5.39 -0.85
CA VAL A 213 8.64 -4.55 -1.91
C VAL A 213 7.45 -3.76 -1.41
N ALA A 214 7.52 -2.44 -1.54
CA ALA A 214 6.35 -1.57 -1.47
C ALA A 214 5.74 -1.39 -2.86
N THR A 215 4.41 -1.51 -2.95
CA THR A 215 3.63 -1.25 -4.16
C THR A 215 2.71 -0.07 -3.89
N LEU A 216 2.82 0.95 -4.73
CA LEU A 216 2.08 2.21 -4.65
C LEU A 216 1.05 2.26 -5.76
N ASP A 217 -0.23 2.29 -5.41
CA ASP A 217 -1.29 2.62 -6.36
C ASP A 217 -1.36 4.13 -6.51
N ILE A 218 -1.26 4.62 -7.73
CA ILE A 218 -1.13 6.04 -8.00
C ILE A 218 -2.23 6.55 -8.91
N ASN A 219 -2.46 7.86 -8.88
CA ASN A 219 -3.34 8.59 -9.80
C ASN A 219 -4.76 7.99 -9.92
N GLY A 220 -5.30 7.41 -8.83
CA GLY A 220 -6.62 6.78 -8.84
C GLY A 220 -6.73 5.54 -9.72
N GLY A 221 -5.61 4.86 -10.01
CA GLY A 221 -5.56 3.74 -10.95
C GLY A 221 -5.58 4.15 -12.43
N ILE A 222 -5.46 5.45 -12.71
CA ILE A 222 -5.40 5.98 -14.06
C ILE A 222 -3.93 6.04 -14.51
N PRO A 223 -3.60 5.59 -15.73
CA PRO A 223 -2.26 5.71 -16.27
C PRO A 223 -1.74 7.15 -16.20
N LEU A 224 -0.51 7.34 -15.76
CA LEU A 224 0.11 8.66 -15.74
C LEU A 224 0.16 9.24 -17.15
N PRO A 225 -0.18 10.53 -17.33
CA PRO A 225 -0.04 11.24 -18.60
C PRO A 225 1.40 11.25 -19.11
N VAL A 226 1.57 11.63 -20.38
CA VAL A 226 2.91 11.92 -20.93
C VAL A 226 3.52 13.08 -20.15
N GLY A 227 4.69 12.86 -19.56
CA GLY A 227 5.35 13.84 -18.70
C GLY A 227 6.63 13.28 -18.09
N THR A 228 7.30 14.08 -17.29
CA THR A 228 8.47 13.67 -16.50
C THR A 228 8.08 13.66 -15.03
N TYR A 229 8.34 12.55 -14.36
CA TYR A 229 7.92 12.30 -13.00
C TYR A 229 9.09 12.02 -12.08
N GLN A 230 8.92 12.38 -10.82
CA GLN A 230 9.89 12.11 -9.77
C GLN A 230 9.17 11.57 -8.54
N LEU A 231 9.55 10.34 -8.13
CA LEU A 231 9.12 9.74 -6.88
C LEU A 231 10.21 9.95 -5.84
N TYR A 232 9.84 10.55 -4.73
CA TYR A 232 10.63 10.58 -3.50
C TYR A 232 10.18 9.44 -2.60
N VAL A 233 11.14 8.63 -2.16
CA VAL A 233 10.97 7.67 -1.07
C VAL A 233 11.60 8.32 0.15
N CYS A 234 10.78 8.68 1.13
CA CYS A 234 11.14 9.63 2.19
C CYS A 234 12.07 9.00 3.22
N GLY A 235 13.36 9.27 3.09
CA GLY A 235 14.39 8.90 4.07
C GLY A 235 14.61 9.95 5.14
N THR A 236 14.37 11.23 4.82
CA THR A 236 14.56 12.35 5.75
C THR A 236 13.42 12.50 6.77
N THR A 237 12.33 11.75 6.62
CA THR A 237 11.15 11.92 7.46
C THR A 237 10.65 10.65 8.11
N SER A 238 10.92 9.43 7.58
CA SER A 238 10.15 8.36 8.16
C SER A 238 10.42 6.90 7.84
N ILE A 239 10.72 6.41 6.64
CA ILE A 239 10.77 4.95 6.45
C ILE A 239 11.87 4.33 7.32
N GLU A 240 11.49 3.38 8.18
CA GLU A 240 12.37 2.75 9.15
C GLU A 240 12.41 1.23 8.95
N ASN A 241 13.58 0.62 9.24
CA ASN A 241 13.71 -0.82 9.37
C ASN A 241 13.15 -1.34 10.71
N LEU A 242 13.22 -2.65 10.94
CA LEU A 242 12.74 -3.26 12.18
C LEU A 242 13.61 -2.92 13.41
N ALA A 243 14.81 -2.36 13.21
CA ALA A 243 15.69 -1.86 14.27
C ALA A 243 15.48 -0.37 14.58
N ASN A 244 14.46 0.29 13.97
CA ASN A 244 14.12 1.71 14.06
C ASN A 244 15.22 2.63 13.48
N LEU A 245 15.88 2.20 12.42
CA LEU A 245 16.81 3.03 11.66
C LEU A 245 16.13 3.51 10.39
N GLU A 246 16.29 4.79 10.11
CA GLU A 246 15.66 5.47 8.97
C GLU A 246 16.30 5.08 7.64
N LEU A 247 15.55 5.15 6.56
CA LEU A 247 16.02 4.96 5.18
C LEU A 247 17.19 5.93 4.90
N ASN A 248 18.28 5.41 4.33
CA ASN A 248 19.52 6.15 4.09
C ASN A 248 20.07 6.83 5.37
N ASP A 249 19.88 6.20 6.55
CA ASP A 249 20.27 6.73 7.87
C ASP A 249 19.66 8.12 8.18
N GLY A 250 18.50 8.45 7.60
CA GLY A 250 17.82 9.74 7.76
C GLY A 250 18.49 10.92 7.02
N LEU A 251 19.52 10.67 6.21
CA LEU A 251 20.33 11.72 5.60
C LEU A 251 19.76 12.25 4.30
N ALA A 252 19.04 11.43 3.53
CA ALA A 252 18.51 11.79 2.23
C ALA A 252 17.30 10.95 1.83
N ASP A 253 16.40 11.54 1.07
CA ASP A 253 15.35 10.82 0.35
C ASP A 253 15.96 10.05 -0.83
N THR A 254 15.37 8.90 -1.18
CA THR A 254 15.73 8.26 -2.46
C THR A 254 14.87 8.86 -3.56
N ILE A 255 15.51 9.30 -4.64
CA ILE A 255 14.86 9.96 -5.78
C ILE A 255 14.87 9.00 -6.97
N ILE A 256 13.67 8.74 -7.52
CA ILE A 256 13.46 7.90 -8.71
C ILE A 256 12.80 8.78 -9.76
N ARG A 257 13.48 9.03 -10.86
CA ARG A 257 12.97 9.80 -12.01
C ARG A 257 12.59 8.85 -13.14
N PHE A 258 11.50 9.16 -13.84
CA PHE A 258 11.12 8.43 -15.04
C PHE A 258 10.32 9.33 -15.98
N THR A 259 10.32 8.98 -17.25
CA THR A 259 9.57 9.70 -18.28
C THR A 259 8.45 8.80 -18.79
N VAL A 260 7.25 9.32 -18.79
CA VAL A 260 6.10 8.68 -19.42
C VAL A 260 5.99 9.19 -20.84
N ILE A 261 6.05 8.26 -21.79
CA ILE A 261 5.85 8.54 -23.21
C ILE A 261 4.52 7.94 -23.70
N ALA A 262 4.04 8.44 -24.83
CA ALA A 262 2.92 7.82 -25.52
C ALA A 262 3.28 6.36 -25.89
N GLY A 263 2.41 5.41 -25.56
CA GLY A 263 2.55 4.03 -26.05
C GLY A 263 2.53 4.02 -27.58
N ALA A 264 3.34 3.17 -28.20
CA ALA A 264 3.28 2.99 -29.65
C ALA A 264 1.92 2.42 -30.03
N SER A 265 1.13 3.22 -30.75
CA SER A 265 -0.19 2.79 -31.26
C SER A 265 0.01 1.69 -32.28
N GLY A 266 -0.46 0.46 -31.98
CA GLY A 266 -0.70 -0.52 -33.02
C GLY A 266 -1.69 0.06 -34.04
N ALA A 267 -1.28 0.14 -35.28
CA ALA A 267 -2.08 0.71 -36.37
C ALA A 267 -3.38 -0.09 -36.56
N GLY A 268 -4.47 0.48 -36.07
CA GLY A 268 -5.83 0.09 -36.38
C GLY A 268 -6.60 1.37 -36.66
N GLY A 269 -6.93 1.62 -37.92
CA GLY A 269 -7.57 2.86 -38.37
C GLY A 269 -8.91 3.12 -37.67
N GLY A 270 -8.98 4.21 -36.97
CA GLY A 270 -10.18 4.80 -36.40
C GLY A 270 -9.88 6.26 -36.06
N ASP A 271 -10.80 7.10 -36.42
CA ASP A 271 -10.80 8.57 -36.36
C ASP A 271 -10.07 9.11 -35.09
N THR A 272 -9.01 9.89 -35.31
CA THR A 272 -8.18 10.50 -34.26
C THR A 272 -9.00 11.48 -33.43
N GLN A 273 -9.51 11.01 -32.29
CA GLN A 273 -10.10 11.90 -31.30
C GLN A 273 -8.98 12.65 -30.54
N ARG A 274 -9.00 13.96 -30.67
CA ARG A 274 -8.03 14.84 -30.00
C ARG A 274 -8.22 14.78 -28.49
N ALA A 275 -7.12 14.81 -27.72
CA ALA A 275 -7.07 14.75 -26.24
C ALA A 275 -7.99 15.76 -25.50
N ASN A 276 -8.54 16.73 -26.21
CA ASN A 276 -9.45 17.77 -25.71
C ASN A 276 -10.85 17.70 -26.32
N ALA A 277 -11.31 16.52 -26.72
CA ALA A 277 -12.65 16.37 -27.28
C ALA A 277 -13.57 15.60 -26.34
N VAL A 278 -14.81 16.06 -26.24
CA VAL A 278 -15.88 15.33 -25.56
C VAL A 278 -16.16 14.04 -26.34
N PRO A 279 -16.21 12.87 -25.67
CA PRO A 279 -16.33 11.58 -26.36
C PRO A 279 -17.49 11.54 -27.37
N ALA A 280 -17.26 10.92 -28.51
CA ALA A 280 -18.30 10.68 -29.53
C ALA A 280 -19.13 9.45 -29.12
N THR A 281 -20.27 9.68 -28.51
CA THR A 281 -21.20 8.65 -28.03
C THR A 281 -22.40 8.47 -28.92
N GLY A 282 -22.19 7.91 -30.11
CA GLY A 282 -23.26 7.61 -31.03
C GLY A 282 -22.74 7.03 -32.33
N PHE A 283 -23.35 5.94 -32.78
CA PHE A 283 -23.03 5.35 -34.06
C PHE A 283 -23.80 6.11 -35.19
N PRO A 284 -23.28 6.11 -36.41
CA PRO A 284 -23.97 6.71 -37.55
C PRO A 284 -25.34 6.11 -37.72
N GLN A 285 -26.34 6.97 -37.94
CA GLN A 285 -27.71 6.53 -38.21
C GLN A 285 -27.80 5.87 -39.60
N GLY A 286 -28.52 4.76 -39.69
CA GLY A 286 -28.70 4.01 -40.92
C GLY A 286 -27.58 3.05 -41.32
N MET A 287 -26.54 2.94 -40.52
CA MET A 287 -25.35 2.09 -40.78
C MET A 287 -25.08 1.17 -39.60
N PRO A 288 -25.70 -0.04 -39.54
CA PRO A 288 -25.34 -1.03 -38.52
C PRO A 288 -23.87 -1.41 -38.60
N THR A 289 -23.22 -1.52 -37.48
CA THR A 289 -21.82 -1.91 -37.38
C THR A 289 -21.64 -2.92 -36.23
N THR A 290 -20.47 -3.53 -36.12
CA THR A 290 -20.13 -4.44 -35.04
C THR A 290 -19.39 -3.64 -33.95
N LEU A 291 -19.79 -3.85 -32.69
CA LEU A 291 -19.07 -3.27 -31.57
C LEU A 291 -17.64 -3.83 -31.50
N PRO A 292 -16.61 -2.99 -31.31
CA PRO A 292 -15.31 -3.43 -30.91
C PRO A 292 -15.38 -4.23 -29.60
N LEU A 293 -14.41 -5.12 -29.40
CA LEU A 293 -14.28 -5.83 -28.12
C LEU A 293 -13.96 -4.83 -27.01
N GLN A 294 -14.55 -5.05 -25.85
CA GLN A 294 -14.23 -4.28 -24.67
C GLN A 294 -12.72 -4.47 -24.34
N PRO A 295 -11.97 -3.40 -24.03
CA PRO A 295 -10.58 -3.52 -23.62
C PRO A 295 -10.41 -4.49 -22.45
N VAL A 296 -9.36 -5.30 -22.48
CA VAL A 296 -9.03 -6.27 -21.44
C VAL A 296 -8.69 -5.54 -20.13
N GLU A 297 -7.99 -4.43 -20.25
CA GLU A 297 -7.67 -3.54 -19.13
C GLU A 297 -8.85 -2.60 -18.88
N LYS A 298 -9.51 -2.84 -17.75
CA LYS A 298 -10.61 -1.99 -17.29
C LYS A 298 -10.11 -1.16 -16.12
N SER A 299 -10.34 0.13 -16.19
CA SER A 299 -10.07 1.04 -15.07
C SER A 299 -11.01 0.83 -13.88
N TYR A 300 -12.05 0.00 -14.06
CA TYR A 300 -13.05 -0.27 -13.07
C TYR A 300 -13.81 -1.55 -13.41
N THR A 301 -13.75 -2.52 -12.50
CA THR A 301 -14.44 -3.82 -12.65
C THR A 301 -15.62 -3.99 -11.71
N ALA A 302 -16.11 -2.98 -11.04
CA ALA A 302 -17.23 -3.16 -10.15
C ALA A 302 -18.53 -3.27 -10.95
N THR A 303 -19.22 -4.26 -10.67
CA THR A 303 -20.29 -4.83 -11.45
C THR A 303 -21.65 -4.65 -10.81
N THR A 304 -21.70 -4.00 -9.64
CA THR A 304 -22.95 -3.79 -8.89
C THR A 304 -23.46 -2.36 -8.94
N MET A 305 -22.75 -1.44 -9.62
CA MET A 305 -23.19 -0.07 -9.75
C MET A 305 -24.01 0.12 -11.04
N TRP A 306 -25.21 0.68 -10.90
CA TRP A 306 -26.07 0.97 -12.03
C TRP A 306 -26.81 2.29 -11.87
N VAL A 307 -27.21 2.87 -13.00
CA VAL A 307 -27.95 4.12 -13.05
C VAL A 307 -29.39 3.90 -13.53
N GLU A 308 -30.33 4.55 -12.85
CA GLU A 308 -31.73 4.65 -13.24
C GLU A 308 -32.09 6.09 -13.53
N ILE A 309 -32.77 6.31 -14.67
CA ILE A 309 -33.33 7.60 -15.06
C ILE A 309 -34.84 7.40 -15.28
N PRO A 310 -35.64 7.56 -14.22
CA PRO A 310 -37.08 7.20 -14.26
C PRO A 310 -37.85 7.89 -15.41
N ARG A 311 -37.60 9.20 -15.60
CA ARG A 311 -38.25 9.96 -16.68
C ARG A 311 -38.03 9.40 -18.08
N LEU A 312 -36.87 8.81 -18.31
CA LEU A 312 -36.51 8.22 -19.59
C LEU A 312 -36.85 6.73 -19.69
N GLY A 313 -37.23 6.11 -18.59
CA GLY A 313 -37.45 4.66 -18.48
C GLY A 313 -36.18 3.85 -18.69
N VAL A 314 -35.04 4.37 -18.27
CA VAL A 314 -33.72 3.80 -18.56
C VAL A 314 -33.10 3.24 -17.26
N LYS A 315 -32.59 2.01 -17.38
CA LYS A 315 -31.75 1.37 -16.36
C LYS A 315 -30.57 0.72 -17.07
N MET A 316 -29.34 0.95 -16.57
CA MET A 316 -28.14 0.38 -17.16
C MET A 316 -26.99 0.32 -16.14
N ASN A 317 -26.09 -0.63 -16.34
CA ASN A 317 -24.86 -0.73 -15.55
C ASN A 317 -23.94 0.44 -15.86
N ILE A 318 -23.11 0.81 -14.89
CA ILE A 318 -22.03 1.78 -15.03
C ILE A 318 -20.72 1.00 -15.18
N VAL A 319 -19.97 1.30 -16.25
CA VAL A 319 -18.65 0.73 -16.51
C VAL A 319 -17.62 1.84 -16.63
N GLY A 320 -16.39 1.60 -16.17
CA GLY A 320 -15.32 2.58 -16.26
C GLY A 320 -14.76 2.68 -17.69
N ILE A 321 -14.62 3.91 -18.18
CA ILE A 321 -13.97 4.22 -19.46
C ILE A 321 -12.58 4.77 -19.15
N PRO A 322 -11.48 4.07 -19.51
CA PRO A 322 -10.13 4.55 -19.30
C PRO A 322 -9.91 5.88 -20.04
N GLN A 323 -9.26 6.82 -19.35
CA GLN A 323 -8.73 8.00 -20.01
C GLN A 323 -7.41 7.63 -20.69
N THR A 324 -7.28 7.96 -21.96
CA THR A 324 -6.05 7.78 -22.73
C THR A 324 -5.51 9.15 -23.16
N LYS A 325 -4.31 9.18 -23.73
CA LYS A 325 -3.74 10.41 -24.32
C LYS A 325 -4.64 11.02 -25.42
N ASP A 326 -5.46 10.19 -26.07
CA ASP A 326 -6.37 10.59 -27.12
C ASP A 326 -7.80 10.89 -26.60
N GLY A 327 -7.99 10.89 -25.26
CA GLY A 327 -9.28 11.06 -24.60
C GLY A 327 -9.88 9.72 -24.17
N TRP A 328 -11.20 9.58 -24.29
CA TRP A 328 -11.94 8.39 -23.88
C TRP A 328 -12.45 7.64 -25.10
N ASP A 329 -12.03 6.39 -25.28
CA ASP A 329 -12.59 5.52 -26.31
C ASP A 329 -13.88 4.85 -25.79
N VAL A 330 -14.98 5.26 -26.33
CA VAL A 330 -16.33 4.73 -26.03
C VAL A 330 -16.91 3.90 -27.18
N SER A 331 -16.11 3.60 -28.21
CA SER A 331 -16.55 2.87 -29.40
C SER A 331 -17.02 1.44 -29.09
N TRP A 332 -16.54 0.85 -28.01
CA TRP A 332 -16.91 -0.48 -27.53
C TRP A 332 -18.10 -0.46 -26.55
N LEU A 333 -18.50 0.72 -26.07
CA LEU A 333 -19.63 0.85 -25.14
C LEU A 333 -20.92 0.51 -25.85
N GLY A 334 -21.65 -0.48 -25.37
CA GLY A 334 -22.93 -0.89 -25.91
C GLY A 334 -24.11 -0.10 -25.35
N ARG A 335 -24.90 -0.75 -24.49
CA ARG A 335 -26.06 -0.14 -23.82
C ARG A 335 -25.77 0.26 -22.37
N GLU A 336 -24.56 0.26 -21.94
CA GLU A 336 -24.12 0.63 -20.62
C GLU A 336 -23.85 2.13 -20.51
N ALA A 337 -23.81 2.65 -19.28
CA ALA A 337 -23.32 3.99 -19.01
C ALA A 337 -21.80 3.92 -18.76
N GLY A 338 -21.03 4.72 -19.49
CA GLY A 338 -19.58 4.81 -19.32
C GLY A 338 -19.21 5.92 -18.34
N TRP A 339 -18.59 5.59 -17.23
CA TRP A 339 -17.97 6.59 -16.36
C TRP A 339 -16.61 6.98 -16.92
N LEU A 340 -16.45 8.27 -17.23
CA LEU A 340 -15.21 8.82 -17.78
C LEU A 340 -14.16 8.98 -16.65
N ASN A 341 -13.15 8.14 -16.64
CA ASN A 341 -12.06 8.27 -15.69
C ASN A 341 -11.33 9.60 -15.84
N GLY A 342 -10.82 10.14 -14.72
CA GLY A 342 -10.34 11.51 -14.63
C GLY A 342 -11.42 12.49 -14.15
N THR A 343 -12.66 12.03 -13.97
CA THR A 343 -13.73 12.73 -13.26
C THR A 343 -13.95 12.10 -11.88
N ALA A 344 -14.66 12.76 -10.96
CA ALA A 344 -14.96 12.17 -9.65
C ALA A 344 -15.61 10.80 -9.81
N PHE A 345 -15.29 9.87 -8.89
CA PHE A 345 -15.97 8.58 -8.86
C PHE A 345 -17.47 8.78 -8.64
N PRO A 346 -18.35 8.04 -9.34
CA PRO A 346 -19.79 8.15 -9.12
C PRO A 346 -20.13 8.01 -7.64
N THR A 347 -20.93 8.92 -7.10
CA THR A 347 -21.32 9.07 -5.70
C THR A 347 -20.36 9.86 -4.79
N TRP A 348 -19.14 10.16 -5.24
CA TRP A 348 -18.17 10.95 -4.45
C TRP A 348 -18.33 12.45 -4.71
N GLN A 349 -17.74 13.26 -3.82
CA GLN A 349 -17.65 14.70 -3.97
C GLN A 349 -16.90 15.09 -5.23
N GLY A 350 -17.38 16.12 -5.92
CA GLY A 350 -16.88 16.57 -7.21
C GLY A 350 -17.88 16.30 -8.33
N ASN A 351 -17.42 16.33 -9.57
CA ASN A 351 -18.24 16.12 -10.76
C ASN A 351 -17.93 14.78 -11.41
N SER A 352 -18.85 13.82 -11.29
CA SER A 352 -18.79 12.52 -12.01
C SER A 352 -19.39 12.68 -13.39
N VAL A 353 -18.71 12.22 -14.44
CA VAL A 353 -19.24 12.30 -15.80
C VAL A 353 -19.58 10.90 -16.31
N LEU A 354 -20.82 10.68 -16.65
CA LEU A 354 -21.31 9.48 -17.33
C LEU A 354 -21.67 9.79 -18.77
N THR A 355 -21.30 8.88 -19.66
CA THR A 355 -21.67 8.96 -21.08
C THR A 355 -22.46 7.73 -21.50
N GLY A 356 -23.22 7.84 -22.57
CA GLY A 356 -23.97 6.74 -23.16
C GLY A 356 -24.37 7.07 -24.59
N HIS A 357 -24.51 6.04 -25.40
CA HIS A 357 -24.81 6.24 -26.82
C HIS A 357 -26.22 6.84 -27.06
N VAL A 358 -26.27 7.83 -27.93
CA VAL A 358 -27.55 8.36 -28.45
C VAL A 358 -28.17 7.39 -29.47
N TRP A 359 -27.34 6.67 -30.22
CA TRP A 359 -27.74 5.69 -31.25
C TRP A 359 -26.82 4.49 -31.16
N THR A 360 -27.37 3.27 -31.18
CA THR A 360 -26.59 2.04 -31.02
C THR A 360 -25.99 1.56 -32.36
N GLU A 361 -25.03 0.64 -32.24
CA GLU A 361 -24.40 -0.09 -33.35
C GLU A 361 -25.38 -0.86 -34.22
N THR A 362 -26.51 -1.27 -33.64
CA THR A 362 -27.59 -1.98 -34.34
C THR A 362 -28.63 -1.07 -34.96
N ASN A 363 -28.33 0.21 -35.12
CA ASN A 363 -29.21 1.23 -35.67
C ASN A 363 -30.55 1.37 -34.90
N LYS A 364 -30.46 1.39 -33.58
CA LYS A 364 -31.61 1.62 -32.67
C LYS A 364 -31.32 2.79 -31.73
N PRO A 365 -32.35 3.43 -31.16
CA PRO A 365 -32.15 4.42 -30.12
C PRO A 365 -31.30 3.85 -28.95
N GLY A 366 -30.24 4.56 -28.63
CA GLY A 366 -29.37 4.24 -27.51
C GLY A 366 -29.95 4.66 -26.17
N PRO A 367 -29.30 4.30 -25.06
CA PRO A 367 -29.80 4.56 -23.71
C PRO A 367 -29.96 6.08 -23.43
N PHE A 368 -29.11 6.93 -23.99
CA PHE A 368 -29.19 8.37 -23.80
C PHE A 368 -29.86 9.14 -24.97
N ASN A 369 -30.56 8.43 -25.84
CA ASN A 369 -31.24 9.03 -26.99
C ASN A 369 -32.21 10.18 -26.61
N LYS A 370 -32.85 10.07 -25.44
CA LYS A 370 -33.80 11.05 -24.92
C LYS A 370 -33.21 11.95 -23.83
N LEU A 371 -31.88 12.05 -23.70
CA LEU A 371 -31.27 12.88 -22.69
C LEU A 371 -31.71 14.35 -22.73
N LYS A 372 -32.03 14.85 -23.92
CA LYS A 372 -32.58 16.19 -24.16
C LYS A 372 -33.96 16.42 -23.51
N ASP A 373 -34.70 15.36 -23.17
CA ASP A 373 -36.05 15.44 -22.61
C ASP A 373 -36.03 15.60 -21.08
N LEU A 374 -34.86 15.56 -20.46
CA LEU A 374 -34.68 15.82 -19.03
C LEU A 374 -34.89 17.30 -18.71
N GLN A 375 -35.67 17.56 -17.65
CA GLN A 375 -36.03 18.86 -17.16
C GLN A 375 -35.47 19.13 -15.78
N TYR A 376 -35.42 20.39 -15.38
CA TYR A 376 -35.06 20.80 -14.02
C TYR A 376 -35.91 20.05 -12.99
N GLY A 377 -35.28 19.47 -11.97
CA GLY A 377 -35.92 18.68 -10.91
C GLY A 377 -36.14 17.19 -11.24
N ASP A 378 -35.95 16.75 -12.50
CA ASP A 378 -35.98 15.31 -12.81
C ASP A 378 -34.87 14.56 -12.04
N GLN A 379 -35.18 13.32 -11.63
CA GLN A 379 -34.26 12.54 -10.83
C GLN A 379 -33.44 11.56 -11.66
N ILE A 380 -32.18 11.42 -11.24
CA ILE A 380 -31.27 10.35 -11.64
C ILE A 380 -30.89 9.61 -10.37
N LYS A 381 -30.90 8.29 -10.40
CA LYS A 381 -30.55 7.44 -9.28
C LYS A 381 -29.33 6.59 -9.61
N ILE A 382 -28.30 6.63 -8.77
CA ILE A 382 -27.18 5.70 -8.83
C ILE A 382 -27.33 4.72 -7.67
N HIS A 383 -27.39 3.43 -8.00
CA HIS A 383 -27.42 2.33 -7.06
C HIS A 383 -26.00 1.79 -6.86
N ALA A 384 -25.48 1.87 -5.64
CA ALA A 384 -24.15 1.45 -5.29
C ALA A 384 -24.04 1.27 -3.77
N PHE A 385 -23.23 0.32 -3.31
CA PHE A 385 -22.90 0.13 -1.88
C PHE A 385 -24.14 -0.05 -0.99
N ASP A 386 -25.14 -0.80 -1.45
CA ASP A 386 -26.44 -1.01 -0.78
C ASP A 386 -27.19 0.31 -0.52
N GLN A 387 -26.92 1.34 -1.31
CA GLN A 387 -27.53 2.66 -1.22
C GLN A 387 -27.99 3.14 -2.61
N VAL A 388 -29.00 4.01 -2.58
CA VAL A 388 -29.48 4.76 -3.73
C VAL A 388 -29.13 6.23 -3.54
N PHE A 389 -28.29 6.74 -4.43
CA PHE A 389 -27.88 8.14 -4.47
C PHE A 389 -28.80 8.87 -5.46
N ILE A 390 -29.61 9.79 -4.95
CA ILE A 390 -30.62 10.50 -5.71
C ILE A 390 -30.10 11.88 -6.09
N TYR A 391 -29.97 12.10 -7.39
CA TYR A 391 -29.55 13.38 -7.97
C TYR A 391 -30.75 14.07 -8.63
N GLU A 392 -30.78 15.38 -8.61
CA GLU A 392 -31.78 16.17 -9.32
C GLU A 392 -31.12 17.05 -10.38
N ILE A 393 -31.71 17.07 -11.59
CA ILE A 393 -31.27 17.91 -12.69
C ILE A 393 -31.34 19.39 -12.32
N ARG A 394 -30.26 20.11 -12.58
CA ARG A 394 -30.13 21.56 -12.39
C ARG A 394 -29.84 22.29 -13.71
N GLU A 395 -29.25 21.60 -14.68
CA GLU A 395 -28.86 22.19 -15.96
C GLU A 395 -29.03 21.16 -17.08
N SER A 396 -29.53 21.61 -18.24
CA SER A 396 -29.52 20.86 -19.50
C SER A 396 -29.09 21.80 -20.61
N ALA A 397 -27.97 21.49 -21.27
CA ALA A 397 -27.36 22.36 -22.27
C ALA A 397 -26.91 21.60 -23.53
N LEU A 398 -26.86 22.30 -24.64
CA LEU A 398 -26.19 21.84 -25.85
C LEU A 398 -24.79 22.47 -25.90
N ILE A 399 -23.74 21.64 -25.93
CA ILE A 399 -22.36 22.09 -25.94
C ILE A 399 -21.63 21.63 -27.20
N SER A 400 -20.52 22.30 -27.55
CA SER A 400 -19.67 21.89 -28.66
C SER A 400 -19.02 20.53 -28.34
N SER A 401 -18.68 19.75 -29.36
CA SER A 401 -17.91 18.51 -29.23
C SER A 401 -16.48 18.71 -28.67
N THR A 402 -16.01 19.96 -28.62
CA THR A 402 -14.70 20.34 -28.07
C THR A 402 -14.80 21.04 -26.72
N ASP A 403 -15.99 21.24 -26.16
CA ASP A 403 -16.18 21.93 -24.87
C ASP A 403 -16.03 20.98 -23.67
N THR A 404 -14.83 20.50 -23.48
CA THR A 404 -14.48 19.69 -22.31
C THR A 404 -14.55 20.48 -21.00
N LYS A 405 -14.39 21.82 -21.06
CA LYS A 405 -14.42 22.67 -19.86
C LYS A 405 -15.79 22.65 -19.20
N SER A 406 -16.87 22.76 -19.97
CA SER A 406 -18.23 22.67 -19.43
C SER A 406 -18.55 21.28 -18.89
N MET A 407 -18.10 20.21 -19.59
CA MET A 407 -18.26 18.84 -19.16
C MET A 407 -17.50 18.53 -17.83
N MET A 408 -16.24 19.00 -17.75
CA MET A 408 -15.32 18.73 -16.63
C MET A 408 -15.39 19.78 -15.53
N LYS A 409 -16.40 20.66 -15.54
CA LYS A 409 -16.51 21.75 -14.58
C LYS A 409 -16.36 21.24 -13.16
N HIS A 410 -15.41 21.83 -12.44
CA HIS A 410 -15.16 21.51 -11.03
C HIS A 410 -16.35 21.92 -10.14
N GLU A 411 -16.68 21.08 -9.17
CA GLU A 411 -17.79 21.32 -8.25
C GLU A 411 -17.40 20.90 -6.82
N GLU A 412 -17.78 21.74 -5.85
CA GLU A 412 -17.54 21.47 -4.42
C GLU A 412 -18.52 20.45 -3.82
N LYS A 413 -19.71 20.29 -4.45
CA LYS A 413 -20.71 19.30 -4.04
C LYS A 413 -20.61 18.06 -4.92
N THR A 414 -21.36 17.03 -4.58
CA THR A 414 -21.47 15.82 -5.37
C THR A 414 -22.38 16.06 -6.56
N TRP A 415 -21.79 16.22 -7.74
CA TRP A 415 -22.47 16.42 -9.00
C TRP A 415 -22.33 15.22 -9.92
N LEU A 416 -23.30 15.07 -10.79
CA LEU A 416 -23.36 14.08 -11.84
C LEU A 416 -23.65 14.78 -13.17
N THR A 417 -22.77 14.63 -14.14
CA THR A 417 -22.94 15.11 -15.51
C THR A 417 -23.21 13.94 -16.44
N LEU A 418 -24.34 13.93 -17.11
CA LEU A 418 -24.66 12.99 -18.18
C LEU A 418 -24.37 13.64 -19.54
N ILE A 419 -23.75 12.89 -20.46
CA ILE A 419 -23.39 13.42 -21.78
C ILE A 419 -23.65 12.40 -22.87
N THR A 420 -24.11 12.89 -24.03
CA THR A 420 -24.34 12.08 -25.24
C THR A 420 -24.18 12.93 -26.48
N CYS A 421 -24.10 12.32 -27.66
CA CYS A 421 -24.08 12.99 -28.93
C CYS A 421 -25.45 13.59 -29.30
N GLU A 422 -25.43 14.73 -30.00
CA GLU A 422 -26.64 15.35 -30.60
C GLU A 422 -26.34 16.02 -31.96
N GLY A 423 -27.36 16.16 -32.82
CA GLY A 423 -27.22 16.81 -34.11
C GLY A 423 -26.45 15.96 -35.13
N PHE A 424 -26.98 14.79 -35.49
CA PHE A 424 -26.38 13.94 -36.52
C PHE A 424 -26.37 14.65 -37.90
N ASN A 425 -25.22 14.70 -38.54
CA ASN A 425 -25.01 15.22 -39.86
C ASN A 425 -24.76 14.08 -40.85
N ALA A 426 -25.75 13.77 -41.67
CA ALA A 426 -25.66 12.67 -42.63
C ALA A 426 -24.59 12.88 -43.71
N LYS A 427 -24.17 14.13 -44.00
CA LYS A 427 -23.10 14.41 -44.97
C LYS A 427 -21.70 14.04 -44.45
N THR A 428 -21.46 14.21 -43.16
CA THR A 428 -20.16 13.92 -42.52
C THR A 428 -20.16 12.60 -41.78
N GLY A 429 -21.33 11.97 -41.59
CA GLY A 429 -21.46 10.75 -40.77
C GLY A 429 -21.25 10.93 -39.27
N GLY A 430 -21.19 12.18 -38.80
CA GLY A 430 -20.85 12.51 -37.40
C GLY A 430 -21.90 13.35 -36.68
N TYR A 431 -21.69 13.56 -35.39
CA TYR A 431 -22.53 14.39 -34.53
C TYR A 431 -21.88 15.74 -34.26
N LEU A 432 -22.62 16.83 -34.51
CA LEU A 432 -22.10 18.20 -34.41
C LEU A 432 -21.97 18.68 -32.96
N TYR A 433 -22.83 18.21 -32.06
CA TYR A 433 -22.95 18.70 -30.69
C TYR A 433 -22.96 17.57 -29.68
N ARG A 434 -22.91 17.95 -28.41
CA ARG A 434 -23.15 17.08 -27.27
C ARG A 434 -24.29 17.63 -26.42
N ARG A 435 -25.24 16.77 -26.03
CA ARG A 435 -26.22 17.07 -24.99
C ARG A 435 -25.60 16.78 -23.64
N MET A 436 -25.62 17.78 -22.78
CA MET A 436 -25.15 17.69 -21.40
C MET A 436 -26.34 17.91 -20.45
N ALA A 437 -26.49 17.05 -19.44
CA ALA A 437 -27.43 17.23 -18.34
C ALA A 437 -26.67 17.10 -17.03
N ARG A 438 -26.79 18.11 -16.16
CA ARG A 438 -26.05 18.17 -14.88
C ARG A 438 -27.02 18.10 -13.71
N ALA A 439 -26.73 17.25 -12.75
CA ALA A 439 -27.54 16.99 -11.59
C ALA A 439 -26.71 17.07 -10.31
N VAL A 440 -27.31 17.49 -9.21
CA VAL A 440 -26.68 17.56 -7.89
C VAL A 440 -27.29 16.52 -6.97
N LEU A 441 -26.47 15.89 -6.14
CA LEU A 441 -26.92 14.94 -5.11
C LEU A 441 -27.83 15.66 -4.09
N VAL A 442 -29.03 15.13 -3.88
CA VAL A 442 -30.02 15.69 -2.96
C VAL A 442 -30.34 14.75 -1.79
N SER A 443 -30.23 13.44 -1.97
CA SER A 443 -30.44 12.49 -0.89
C SER A 443 -29.74 11.15 -1.15
N VAL A 444 -29.50 10.41 -0.06
CA VAL A 444 -29.02 9.02 -0.07
C VAL A 444 -29.95 8.20 0.80
N ILE A 445 -30.43 7.08 0.29
CA ILE A 445 -31.33 6.16 1.00
C ILE A 445 -30.82 4.73 0.86
N ALA A 446 -31.25 3.82 1.76
CA ALA A 446 -30.91 2.39 1.60
C ALA A 446 -31.56 1.82 0.32
N ASP A 447 -30.80 1.01 -0.43
CA ASP A 447 -31.31 0.23 -1.53
C ASP A 447 -32.03 -1.01 -0.97
N LYS A 448 -33.30 -1.23 -1.32
CA LYS A 448 -34.16 -2.27 -0.76
C LYS A 448 -34.27 -3.46 -1.70
#